data_aae49c82a6a1b4e3175abb401c704bd3
#
_entry.id   aae49c82a6a1b4e3175abb401c704bd3
#
_cell.length_a   1.000
_cell.length_b   1.000
_cell.length_c   1.000
_cell.angle_alpha   90.00
_cell.angle_beta   90.00
_cell.angle_gamma   90.00
#
_symmetry.space_group_name_H-M   'P 1'
#
loop_
_entity.id
_entity.type
_entity.pdbx_description
1 polymer ?
#
loop_
_entity_poly.entity_id
_entity_poly.type
_entity_poly.pdbx_seq_one_letter_code
_entity_poly.pdbx_strand_id
1 'polypeptide(L)'
;MIHAARASVPQSLALLAGLFASVTVNAEIGTKNTLDFELSNGRQFIKLSQLPAQTTVINFWRSDCPPCVREMPILAELAKSRQAQIVTIALQKPVETLNAPEFIQAALHAPVVSLSGPGQPRGLLARFGNPAGALPHTVVLDAQRQPCAQRTGEITPEWLNNAIARCTSS
;
A
#
# COMPACT_ATOMS: atom_id res chain seq x y z
N MET A 1 90.94 36.97 -10.33
CA MET A 1 90.06 37.94 -11.04
C MET A 1 89.13 37.19 -11.91
N ILE A 2 87.97 36.92 -11.49
CA ILE A 2 86.86 36.48 -12.36
C ILE A 2 85.56 36.73 -11.63
N HIS A 3 84.70 37.57 -12.21
CA HIS A 3 83.45 38.03 -11.68
C HIS A 3 82.40 36.94 -11.90
N ALA A 4 81.66 36.57 -10.87
CA ALA A 4 80.53 35.71 -10.93
C ALA A 4 79.26 36.55 -11.13
N ALA A 5 78.57 36.35 -12.24
CA ALA A 5 77.27 36.93 -12.55
C ALA A 5 76.18 36.10 -11.86
N ARG A 6 75.38 36.74 -11.02
CA ARG A 6 74.12 36.15 -10.46
C ARG A 6 72.98 36.32 -11.43
N ALA A 7 72.42 35.24 -11.87
CA ALA A 7 71.13 35.24 -12.61
C ALA A 7 69.96 35.06 -11.62
N SER A 8 69.11 36.06 -11.59
CA SER A 8 67.82 36.00 -10.82
C SER A 8 66.75 35.32 -11.66
N VAL A 9 66.15 34.29 -11.11
CA VAL A 9 64.97 33.63 -11.67
C VAL A 9 63.71 34.17 -10.97
N PRO A 10 62.72 34.68 -11.69
CA PRO A 10 61.45 35.05 -11.08
C PRO A 10 60.57 33.81 -10.88
N GLN A 11 60.18 33.57 -9.63
CA GLN A 11 59.15 32.57 -9.27
C GLN A 11 57.77 33.16 -9.53
N SER A 12 57.13 32.75 -10.63
CA SER A 12 55.71 33.00 -10.87
C SER A 12 54.90 31.91 -10.20
N LEU A 13 54.34 32.24 -9.05
CA LEU A 13 53.43 31.38 -8.30
C LEU A 13 52.01 31.52 -8.90
N ALA A 14 51.63 30.56 -9.77
CA ALA A 14 50.27 30.49 -10.30
C ALA A 14 49.36 29.79 -9.26
N LEU A 15 48.53 30.54 -8.56
CA LEU A 15 47.45 30.01 -7.71
C LEU A 15 46.33 29.52 -8.61
N LEU A 16 46.23 28.21 -8.81
CA LEU A 16 45.03 27.54 -9.34
C LEU A 16 44.02 27.38 -8.21
N ALA A 17 43.09 28.32 -8.11
CA ALA A 17 41.89 28.19 -7.27
C ALA A 17 40.93 27.22 -7.92
N GLY A 18 40.97 25.96 -7.47
CA GLY A 18 39.99 24.96 -7.88
C GLY A 18 38.62 25.25 -7.22
N LEU A 19 37.64 25.68 -8.00
CA LEU A 19 36.21 25.68 -7.59
C LEU A 19 35.74 24.25 -7.45
N PHE A 20 35.72 23.71 -6.22
CA PHE A 20 34.93 22.53 -5.92
C PHE A 20 33.47 22.94 -5.77
N ALA A 21 32.67 22.77 -6.86
CA ALA A 21 31.24 22.87 -6.78
C ALA A 21 30.72 21.64 -5.99
N SER A 22 30.40 21.88 -4.71
CA SER A 22 29.75 20.89 -3.86
C SER A 22 28.31 20.67 -4.38
N VAL A 23 28.09 19.60 -5.14
CA VAL A 23 26.76 19.14 -5.51
C VAL A 23 26.14 18.51 -4.25
N THR A 24 25.34 19.29 -3.52
CA THR A 24 24.48 18.75 -2.46
C THR A 24 23.33 18.00 -3.12
N VAL A 25 23.47 16.69 -3.23
CA VAL A 25 22.35 15.80 -3.56
C VAL A 25 21.45 15.72 -2.34
N ASN A 26 20.43 16.57 -2.29
CA ASN A 26 19.31 16.40 -1.36
C ASN A 26 18.49 15.20 -1.83
N ALA A 27 18.88 14.01 -1.42
CA ALA A 27 17.99 12.84 -1.47
C ALA A 27 16.95 13.02 -0.35
N GLU A 28 15.86 13.71 -0.62
CA GLU A 28 14.65 13.57 0.17
C GLU A 28 14.13 12.14 -0.03
N ILE A 29 14.64 11.22 0.79
CA ILE A 29 14.02 9.93 1.00
C ILE A 29 12.78 10.18 1.86
N GLY A 30 11.75 10.76 1.26
CA GLY A 30 10.39 10.65 1.77
C GLY A 30 10.04 9.16 1.71
N THR A 31 10.15 8.45 2.81
CA THR A 31 9.63 7.09 2.95
C THR A 31 8.12 7.18 2.84
N LYS A 32 7.60 7.20 1.59
CA LYS A 32 6.18 7.00 1.35
C LYS A 32 5.84 5.66 1.99
N ASN A 33 4.95 5.68 2.95
CA ASN A 33 4.53 4.50 3.70
C ASN A 33 3.65 3.61 2.81
N THR A 34 4.26 3.07 1.76
CA THR A 34 3.58 2.22 0.78
C THR A 34 3.22 0.90 1.45
N LEU A 35 1.93 0.61 1.51
CA LEU A 35 1.43 -0.63 2.09
C LEU A 35 1.61 -1.78 1.10
N ASP A 36 2.06 -2.93 1.60
CA ASP A 36 2.18 -4.17 0.83
C ASP A 36 1.92 -5.39 1.72
N PHE A 37 1.52 -6.47 1.08
CA PHE A 37 1.40 -7.80 1.67
C PHE A 37 1.64 -8.86 0.59
N GLU A 38 1.88 -10.09 1.03
CA GLU A 38 1.85 -11.29 0.20
C GLU A 38 1.00 -12.34 0.89
N LEU A 39 -0.17 -12.67 0.31
CA LEU A 39 -1.19 -13.54 0.90
C LEU A 39 -1.70 -14.56 -0.13
N SER A 40 -2.17 -15.71 0.36
CA SER A 40 -2.67 -16.79 -0.50
C SER A 40 -4.14 -16.60 -0.89
N ASN A 41 -4.47 -16.92 -2.14
CA ASN A 41 -5.85 -17.10 -2.60
C ASN A 41 -6.30 -18.59 -2.62
N GLY A 42 -5.52 -19.46 -1.99
CA GLY A 42 -5.73 -20.92 -1.98
C GLY A 42 -5.07 -21.65 -3.14
N ARG A 43 -4.60 -20.97 -4.19
CA ARG A 43 -3.91 -21.54 -5.36
C ARG A 43 -2.48 -21.01 -5.50
N GLN A 44 -2.29 -19.73 -5.21
CA GLN A 44 -1.01 -19.04 -5.33
C GLN A 44 -0.94 -17.90 -4.31
N PHE A 45 0.27 -17.40 -4.09
CA PHE A 45 0.49 -16.17 -3.33
C PHE A 45 0.26 -14.96 -4.24
N ILE A 46 -0.46 -13.98 -3.74
CA ILE A 46 -0.73 -12.69 -4.38
C ILE A 46 -0.06 -11.60 -3.58
N LYS A 47 0.77 -10.83 -4.25
CA LYS A 47 1.41 -9.65 -3.66
C LYS A 47 0.63 -8.41 -4.07
N LEU A 48 0.31 -7.52 -3.11
CA LEU A 48 -0.45 -6.31 -3.41
C LEU A 48 0.26 -5.44 -4.47
N SER A 49 1.59 -5.37 -4.39
CA SER A 49 2.41 -4.63 -5.36
C SER A 49 2.39 -5.20 -6.79
N GLN A 50 1.92 -6.42 -6.99
CA GLN A 50 1.76 -7.06 -8.31
C GLN A 50 0.36 -6.89 -8.90
N LEU A 51 -0.60 -6.40 -8.10
CA LEU A 51 -1.93 -6.08 -8.60
C LEU A 51 -1.88 -4.78 -9.44
N PRO A 52 -2.85 -4.55 -10.34
CA PRO A 52 -2.91 -3.31 -11.12
C PRO A 52 -2.80 -2.06 -10.25
N ALA A 53 -2.04 -1.05 -10.72
CA ALA A 53 -1.87 0.23 -10.05
C ALA A 53 -3.14 1.08 -10.23
N GLN A 54 -4.10 0.92 -9.34
CA GLN A 54 -5.39 1.64 -9.34
C GLN A 54 -5.92 1.77 -7.92
N THR A 55 -6.93 2.61 -7.72
CA THR A 55 -7.64 2.69 -6.44
C THR A 55 -8.07 1.30 -5.99
N THR A 56 -7.67 0.91 -4.78
CA THR A 56 -7.89 -0.43 -4.23
C THR A 56 -8.57 -0.35 -2.88
N VAL A 57 -9.69 -1.05 -2.73
CA VAL A 57 -10.39 -1.24 -1.47
C VAL A 57 -9.95 -2.56 -0.87
N ILE A 58 -9.38 -2.53 0.32
CA ILE A 58 -8.98 -3.72 1.09
C ILE A 58 -9.90 -3.85 2.29
N ASN A 59 -10.63 -4.96 2.37
CA ASN A 59 -11.55 -5.25 3.47
C ASN A 59 -11.08 -6.46 4.26
N PHE A 60 -10.90 -6.30 5.56
CA PHE A 60 -10.55 -7.36 6.51
C PHE A 60 -11.83 -7.84 7.20
N TRP A 61 -12.11 -9.15 7.14
CA TRP A 61 -13.37 -9.71 7.54
C TRP A 61 -13.26 -11.12 8.15
N ARG A 62 -14.36 -11.59 8.74
CA ARG A 62 -14.57 -12.98 9.19
C ARG A 62 -16.02 -13.40 8.94
N SER A 63 -16.26 -14.70 8.77
CA SER A 63 -17.62 -15.25 8.55
C SER A 63 -18.47 -15.27 9.81
N ASP A 64 -17.86 -15.25 10.99
CA ASP A 64 -18.52 -15.17 12.31
C ASP A 64 -18.71 -13.73 12.82
N CYS A 65 -18.50 -12.74 11.96
CA CYS A 65 -18.64 -11.31 12.23
C CYS A 65 -19.88 -10.77 11.49
N PRO A 66 -21.04 -10.61 12.15
CA PRO A 66 -22.27 -10.21 11.46
C PRO A 66 -22.18 -8.91 10.64
N PRO A 67 -21.55 -7.82 11.11
CA PRO A 67 -21.36 -6.63 10.27
C PRO A 67 -20.45 -6.90 9.06
N CYS A 68 -19.41 -7.75 9.19
CA CYS A 68 -18.56 -8.12 8.06
C CYS A 68 -19.36 -8.82 6.96
N VAL A 69 -20.26 -9.73 7.37
CA VAL A 69 -21.12 -10.49 6.46
C VAL A 69 -22.06 -9.58 5.68
N ARG A 70 -22.62 -8.54 6.32
CA ARG A 70 -23.52 -7.57 5.65
C ARG A 70 -22.82 -6.71 4.60
N GLU A 71 -21.52 -6.50 4.71
CA GLU A 71 -20.73 -5.70 3.74
C GLU A 71 -20.45 -6.45 2.44
N MET A 72 -20.42 -7.78 2.45
CA MET A 72 -19.95 -8.58 1.30
C MET A 72 -20.74 -8.29 0.01
N PRO A 73 -22.10 -8.18 0.02
CA PRO A 73 -22.82 -7.81 -1.20
C PRO A 73 -22.46 -6.41 -1.73
N ILE A 74 -22.20 -5.46 -0.84
CA ILE A 74 -21.79 -4.09 -1.22
C ILE A 74 -20.43 -4.12 -1.94
N LEU A 75 -19.47 -4.86 -1.41
CA LEU A 75 -18.14 -5.02 -2.01
C LEU A 75 -18.22 -5.75 -3.35
N ALA A 76 -19.06 -6.77 -3.47
CA ALA A 76 -19.26 -7.52 -4.70
C ALA A 76 -19.88 -6.65 -5.82
N GLU A 77 -20.89 -5.85 -5.51
CA GLU A 77 -21.49 -4.90 -6.47
C GLU A 77 -20.47 -3.84 -6.92
N LEU A 78 -19.70 -3.28 -5.97
CA LEU A 78 -18.67 -2.33 -6.31
C LEU A 78 -17.58 -2.93 -7.22
N ALA A 79 -17.19 -4.18 -6.98
CA ALA A 79 -16.22 -4.88 -7.83
C ALA A 79 -16.69 -4.97 -9.28
N LYS A 80 -18.01 -5.20 -9.52
CA LYS A 80 -18.61 -5.26 -10.86
C LYS A 80 -18.54 -3.91 -11.58
N SER A 81 -18.63 -2.81 -10.87
CA SER A 81 -18.56 -1.46 -11.45
C SER A 81 -17.17 -1.09 -11.97
N ARG A 82 -16.12 -1.80 -11.55
CA ARG A 82 -14.72 -1.58 -11.90
C ARG A 82 -14.17 -0.17 -11.56
N GLN A 83 -14.84 0.55 -10.67
CA GLN A 83 -14.38 1.87 -10.20
C GLN A 83 -13.15 1.76 -9.29
N ALA A 84 -13.02 0.62 -8.62
CA ALA A 84 -11.86 0.29 -7.80
C ALA A 84 -11.63 -1.23 -7.82
N GLN A 85 -10.41 -1.64 -7.53
CA GLN A 85 -10.11 -3.04 -7.26
C GLN A 85 -10.58 -3.39 -5.85
N ILE A 86 -11.26 -4.51 -5.71
CA ILE A 86 -11.72 -5.01 -4.41
C ILE A 86 -10.89 -6.22 -4.01
N VAL A 87 -10.28 -6.11 -2.84
CA VAL A 87 -9.51 -7.17 -2.18
C VAL A 87 -10.16 -7.46 -0.84
N THR A 88 -10.57 -8.70 -0.61
CA THR A 88 -11.06 -9.16 0.69
C THR A 88 -10.02 -10.07 1.35
N ILE A 89 -9.76 -9.86 2.63
CA ILE A 89 -8.79 -10.64 3.40
C ILE A 89 -9.53 -11.31 4.55
N ALA A 90 -9.74 -12.63 4.45
CA ALA A 90 -10.39 -13.43 5.47
C ALA A 90 -9.41 -13.69 6.62
N LEU A 91 -9.70 -13.23 7.83
CA LEU A 91 -8.88 -13.42 9.03
C LEU A 91 -9.34 -14.64 9.84
N GLN A 92 -9.50 -15.76 9.15
CA GLN A 92 -9.98 -17.04 9.67
C GLN A 92 -9.32 -18.18 8.90
N LYS A 93 -9.53 -19.41 9.35
CA LYS A 93 -9.03 -20.59 8.63
C LYS A 93 -9.72 -20.71 7.27
N PRO A 94 -9.03 -21.16 6.21
CA PRO A 94 -9.62 -21.30 4.87
C PRO A 94 -10.90 -22.14 4.86
N VAL A 95 -10.99 -23.20 5.69
CA VAL A 95 -12.19 -24.06 5.81
C VAL A 95 -13.41 -23.28 6.33
N GLU A 96 -13.21 -22.31 7.22
CA GLU A 96 -14.31 -21.46 7.73
C GLU A 96 -14.84 -20.53 6.64
N THR A 97 -13.96 -20.05 5.74
CA THR A 97 -14.36 -19.28 4.56
C THR A 97 -15.12 -20.16 3.56
N LEU A 98 -14.68 -21.40 3.33
CA LEU A 98 -15.36 -22.35 2.44
C LEU A 98 -16.74 -22.76 2.96
N ASN A 99 -16.94 -22.78 4.28
CA ASN A 99 -18.21 -23.10 4.91
C ASN A 99 -19.11 -21.88 5.18
N ALA A 100 -18.70 -20.68 4.72
CA ALA A 100 -19.53 -19.48 4.81
C ALA A 100 -20.81 -19.65 3.97
N PRO A 101 -21.91 -18.93 4.30
CA PRO A 101 -23.15 -18.97 3.51
C PRO A 101 -22.94 -18.75 2.02
N GLU A 102 -23.77 -19.34 1.18
CA GLU A 102 -23.65 -19.33 -0.29
C GLU A 102 -23.54 -17.89 -0.85
N PHE A 103 -24.32 -16.95 -0.34
CA PHE A 103 -24.27 -15.56 -0.79
C PHE A 103 -22.91 -14.90 -0.51
N ILE A 104 -22.22 -15.30 0.57
CA ILE A 104 -20.84 -14.85 0.84
C ILE A 104 -19.88 -15.49 -0.16
N GLN A 105 -20.01 -16.80 -0.41
CA GLN A 105 -19.20 -17.48 -1.41
C GLN A 105 -19.34 -16.79 -2.78
N ALA A 106 -20.57 -16.47 -3.18
CA ALA A 106 -20.84 -15.74 -4.42
C ALA A 106 -20.19 -14.35 -4.44
N ALA A 107 -20.19 -13.63 -3.32
CA ALA A 107 -19.56 -12.31 -3.20
C ALA A 107 -18.02 -12.35 -3.28
N LEU A 108 -17.42 -13.50 -2.93
CA LEU A 108 -15.97 -13.69 -2.95
C LEU A 108 -15.41 -14.11 -4.32
N HIS A 109 -16.27 -14.33 -5.32
CA HIS A 109 -15.83 -14.67 -6.67
C HIS A 109 -15.41 -13.43 -7.48
N ALA A 110 -14.75 -13.69 -8.61
CA ALA A 110 -14.34 -12.63 -9.52
C ALA A 110 -15.50 -11.67 -9.86
N PRO A 111 -15.23 -10.36 -9.93
CA PRO A 111 -13.93 -9.73 -9.97
C PRO A 111 -13.30 -9.38 -8.60
N VAL A 112 -13.82 -9.89 -7.48
CA VAL A 112 -13.22 -9.72 -6.15
C VAL A 112 -11.96 -10.58 -6.02
N VAL A 113 -10.86 -9.99 -5.51
CA VAL A 113 -9.65 -10.71 -5.15
C VAL A 113 -9.77 -11.18 -3.70
N SER A 114 -10.06 -12.46 -3.51
CA SER A 114 -10.25 -13.06 -2.18
C SER A 114 -8.98 -13.73 -1.69
N LEU A 115 -8.51 -13.32 -0.51
CA LEU A 115 -7.28 -13.79 0.10
C LEU A 115 -7.50 -14.30 1.52
N SER A 116 -6.66 -15.24 1.94
CA SER A 116 -6.58 -15.70 3.31
C SER A 116 -5.49 -14.91 4.06
N GLY A 117 -5.84 -14.33 5.18
CA GLY A 117 -4.92 -13.62 6.06
C GLY A 117 -3.99 -14.59 6.84
N PRO A 118 -2.98 -14.05 7.52
CA PRO A 118 -2.08 -14.86 8.34
C PRO A 118 -2.78 -15.37 9.60
N GLY A 119 -2.26 -16.48 10.17
CA GLY A 119 -2.78 -17.06 11.41
C GLY A 119 -2.68 -16.12 12.63
N GLN A 120 -1.80 -15.13 12.57
CA GLN A 120 -1.66 -14.05 13.57
C GLN A 120 -1.83 -12.69 12.88
N PRO A 121 -3.07 -12.21 12.67
CA PRO A 121 -3.35 -11.07 11.81
C PRO A 121 -3.02 -9.70 12.42
N ARG A 122 -2.72 -9.60 13.73
CA ARG A 122 -2.51 -8.34 14.43
C ARG A 122 -1.47 -7.42 13.78
N GLY A 123 -0.33 -7.97 13.38
CA GLY A 123 0.73 -7.20 12.72
C GLY A 123 0.29 -6.66 11.37
N LEU A 124 -0.47 -7.46 10.61
CA LEU A 124 -1.04 -7.02 9.34
C LEU A 124 -2.05 -5.90 9.56
N LEU A 125 -3.02 -6.10 10.45
CA LEU A 125 -4.05 -5.09 10.77
C LEU A 125 -3.43 -3.78 11.28
N ALA A 126 -2.42 -3.84 12.15
CA ALA A 126 -1.74 -2.66 12.67
C ALA A 126 -1.08 -1.83 11.54
N ARG A 127 -0.45 -2.49 10.56
CA ARG A 127 0.14 -1.84 9.38
C ARG A 127 -0.92 -1.16 8.52
N PHE A 128 -2.13 -1.69 8.49
CA PHE A 128 -3.27 -1.14 7.77
C PHE A 128 -4.15 -0.21 8.63
N GLY A 129 -3.60 0.32 9.74
CA GLY A 129 -4.26 1.34 10.56
C GLY A 129 -5.22 0.82 11.63
N ASN A 130 -5.22 -0.50 11.89
CA ASN A 130 -6.10 -1.13 12.89
C ASN A 130 -5.31 -1.93 13.95
N PRO A 131 -4.55 -1.27 14.83
CA PRO A 131 -3.80 -1.97 15.89
C PRO A 131 -4.69 -2.66 16.92
N ALA A 132 -5.93 -2.21 17.08
CA ALA A 132 -6.92 -2.82 17.99
C ALA A 132 -7.43 -4.18 17.47
N GLY A 133 -7.38 -4.42 16.15
CA GLY A 133 -7.83 -5.67 15.55
C GLY A 133 -9.34 -5.80 15.44
N ALA A 134 -10.12 -4.71 15.57
CA ALA A 134 -11.57 -4.75 15.46
C ALA A 134 -12.03 -4.94 14.01
N LEU A 135 -13.12 -5.68 13.80
CA LEU A 135 -13.67 -6.01 12.48
C LEU A 135 -15.14 -5.58 12.34
N PRO A 136 -15.57 -5.29 11.11
CA PRO A 136 -14.79 -5.21 9.88
C PRO A 136 -13.82 -4.04 9.88
N HIS A 137 -12.79 -4.11 9.02
CA HIS A 137 -11.90 -2.97 8.80
C HIS A 137 -11.63 -2.81 7.32
N THR A 138 -11.85 -1.61 6.80
CA THR A 138 -11.68 -1.28 5.39
C THR A 138 -10.67 -0.15 5.22
N VAL A 139 -9.74 -0.34 4.29
CA VAL A 139 -8.76 0.66 3.88
C VAL A 139 -8.87 0.88 2.39
N VAL A 140 -8.89 2.14 1.95
CA VAL A 140 -8.85 2.50 0.53
C VAL A 140 -7.49 3.10 0.22
N LEU A 141 -6.84 2.53 -0.77
CA LEU A 141 -5.53 2.94 -1.25
C LEU A 141 -5.66 3.63 -2.61
N ASP A 142 -4.81 4.62 -2.85
CA ASP A 142 -4.62 5.19 -4.19
C ASP A 142 -3.83 4.25 -5.12
N ALA A 143 -3.58 4.68 -6.36
CA ALA A 143 -2.80 3.92 -7.34
C ALA A 143 -1.32 3.71 -6.93
N GLN A 144 -0.80 4.52 -6.02
CA GLN A 144 0.55 4.42 -5.45
C GLN A 144 0.59 3.59 -4.16
N ARG A 145 -0.55 2.96 -3.78
CA ARG A 145 -0.73 2.15 -2.56
C ARG A 145 -0.56 2.95 -1.27
N GLN A 146 -0.84 4.26 -1.32
CA GLN A 146 -0.91 5.09 -0.14
C GLN A 146 -2.31 5.01 0.46
N PRO A 147 -2.48 4.85 1.77
CA PRO A 147 -3.78 4.86 2.40
C PRO A 147 -4.37 6.28 2.35
N CYS A 148 -5.54 6.45 1.77
CA CYS A 148 -6.24 7.73 1.67
C CYS A 148 -7.59 7.76 2.38
N ALA A 149 -8.15 6.60 2.72
CA ALA A 149 -9.31 6.49 3.59
C ALA A 149 -9.28 5.16 4.35
N GLN A 150 -9.82 5.16 5.57
CA GLN A 150 -9.99 3.92 6.36
C GLN A 150 -11.22 4.02 7.25
N ARG A 151 -11.79 2.87 7.58
CA ARG A 151 -12.90 2.75 8.53
C ARG A 151 -12.82 1.43 9.27
N THR A 152 -12.94 1.48 10.59
CA THR A 152 -13.21 0.32 11.42
C THR A 152 -14.69 0.34 11.81
N GLY A 153 -15.37 -0.77 11.59
CA GLY A 153 -16.82 -0.90 11.64
C GLY A 153 -17.44 -0.95 10.25
N GLU A 154 -18.73 -1.24 10.21
CA GLU A 154 -19.50 -1.47 8.98
C GLU A 154 -19.43 -0.28 8.01
N ILE A 155 -19.16 -0.56 6.73
CA ILE A 155 -19.19 0.44 5.65
C ILE A 155 -20.60 0.56 5.07
N THR A 156 -20.87 1.74 4.49
CA THR A 156 -22.06 1.98 3.67
C THR A 156 -21.65 2.25 2.23
N PRO A 157 -22.52 2.03 1.24
CA PRO A 157 -22.24 2.38 -0.15
C PRO A 157 -21.82 3.83 -0.33
N GLU A 158 -22.47 4.75 0.40
CA GLU A 158 -22.15 6.18 0.36
C GLU A 158 -20.73 6.47 0.86
N TRP A 159 -20.35 5.93 2.03
CA TRP A 159 -19.00 6.10 2.57
C TRP A 159 -17.96 5.58 1.59
N LEU A 160 -18.21 4.39 1.01
CA LEU A 160 -17.29 3.72 0.12
C LEU A 160 -17.08 4.50 -1.18
N ASN A 161 -18.17 4.97 -1.81
CA ASN A 161 -18.10 5.80 -3.02
C ASN A 161 -17.32 7.10 -2.77
N ASN A 162 -17.58 7.78 -1.64
CA ASN A 162 -16.87 8.99 -1.26
C ASN A 162 -15.37 8.73 -0.99
N ALA A 163 -15.03 7.61 -0.37
CA ALA A 163 -13.66 7.20 -0.12
C ALA A 163 -12.91 6.93 -1.44
N ILE A 164 -13.51 6.19 -2.36
CA ILE A 164 -12.94 5.89 -3.68
C ILE A 164 -12.73 7.18 -4.47
N ALA A 165 -13.70 8.08 -4.53
CA ALA A 165 -13.59 9.34 -5.27
C ALA A 165 -12.39 10.17 -4.79
N ARG A 166 -12.19 10.28 -3.47
CA ARG A 166 -11.02 10.98 -2.88
C ARG A 166 -9.70 10.31 -3.26
N CYS A 167 -9.64 8.98 -3.25
CA CYS A 167 -8.42 8.24 -3.53
C CYS A 167 -8.07 8.18 -5.02
N THR A 168 -9.03 8.39 -5.91
CA THR A 168 -8.79 8.42 -7.35
C THR A 168 -8.24 9.78 -7.80
N SER A 169 -8.49 10.85 -7.03
CA SER A 169 -8.06 12.22 -7.33
C SER A 169 -6.68 12.59 -6.76
N SER A 170 -6.00 11.64 -6.11
CA SER A 170 -4.73 11.85 -5.39
C SER A 170 -3.50 11.59 -6.25
#